data_61e4131b7b16172a677f6fbaf772debd
#
_entry.id   61e4131b7b16172a677f6fbaf772debd
#
_cell.length_a   1.000
_cell.length_b   1.000
_cell.length_c   1.000
_cell.angle_alpha   90.00
_cell.angle_beta   90.00
_cell.angle_gamma   90.00
#
_symmetry.space_group_name_H-M   'P 1'
#
loop_
_entity.id
_entity.type
_entity.pdbx_description
1 polymer ?
#
loop_
_entity_poly.entity_id
_entity_poly.type
_entity_poly.pdbx_seq_one_letter_code
_entity_poly.pdbx_strand_id
1 'polypeptide(L)'
;MKNNNLKINTLKLEEGKEVLTGTQKKISDIMDSMKDLLLYKNQKYGDSAINPKKIFYKGDSTNSILIRLDDKLGRIISNTEEKPRINDTADIIGYCTLLLISMGVTPEDIAKFKD
;
A
#
# COMPACT_ATOMS: atom_id res chain seq x y z
N MET A 1 -14.82 16.61 -10.25
CA MET A 1 -15.19 15.87 -10.42
C MET A 1 -15.04 15.25 -10.86
N LYS A 2 -14.90 15.34 -10.56
CA LYS A 2 -15.17 14.55 -10.73
C LYS A 2 -15.25 13.90 -11.28
N ASN A 3 -15.34 14.11 -11.43
CA ASN A 3 -15.84 13.13 -11.81
C ASN A 3 -16.01 12.54 -12.37
N ASN A 4 -16.19 12.63 -12.70
CA ASN A 4 -16.92 11.92 -13.01
C ASN A 4 -16.98 11.15 -13.48
N ASN A 5 -17.08 10.87 -13.69
CA ASN A 5 -17.50 10.10 -13.81
C ASN A 5 -17.32 9.31 -13.60
N LEU A 6 -16.96 9.25 -13.11
CA LEU A 6 -17.06 8.53 -12.68
C LEU A 6 -17.58 8.51 -12.46
N LYS A 7 -17.97 8.68 -12.77
CA LYS A 7 -18.67 8.69 -12.42
C LYS A 7 -19.29 8.25 -12.35
N ILE A 8 -19.60 7.89 -12.58
CA ILE A 8 -20.03 7.39 -12.09
C ILE A 8 -20.78 6.80 -11.62
N ASN A 9 -20.52 6.24 -12.24
CA ASN A 9 -21.26 5.53 -11.49
C ASN A 9 -21.31 5.88 -10.11
N THR A 10 -20.74 6.93 -9.81
CA THR A 10 -20.75 7.44 -8.54
C THR A 10 -21.88 8.35 -8.41
N LEU A 11 -22.70 8.16 -7.46
CA LEU A 11 -23.80 9.03 -7.22
C LEU A 11 -23.37 10.08 -6.26
N LYS A 12 -23.90 11.30 -6.44
CA LYS A 12 -23.61 12.31 -5.54
C LYS A 12 -24.53 12.23 -4.45
N LEU A 13 -24.19 12.31 -3.30
CA LEU A 13 -25.09 12.26 -2.29
C LEU A 13 -25.01 13.31 -1.37
N GLU A 14 -25.39 13.23 -0.22
CA GLU A 14 -25.49 14.28 0.69
C GLU A 14 -24.22 14.93 0.91
N GLU A 15 -24.22 16.23 0.97
CA GLU A 15 -23.06 17.03 1.29
C GLU A 15 -21.89 16.84 0.37
N GLY A 16 -22.14 16.61 -0.86
CA GLY A 16 -21.08 16.49 -1.83
C GLY A 16 -20.31 15.20 -1.76
N LYS A 17 -20.70 14.30 -0.90
CA LYS A 17 -20.01 13.02 -0.83
C LYS A 17 -20.46 12.12 -1.95
N GLU A 18 -19.58 11.29 -2.41
CA GLU A 18 -19.89 10.31 -3.43
C GLU A 18 -20.35 9.01 -2.81
N VAL A 19 -21.27 8.35 -3.49
CA VAL A 19 -21.69 7.02 -3.08
C VAL A 19 -20.84 6.04 -3.84
N LEU A 20 -20.09 5.22 -3.14
CA LEU A 20 -19.23 4.22 -3.76
C LEU A 20 -20.03 2.98 -4.11
N THR A 21 -19.69 2.36 -5.23
CA THR A 21 -20.27 1.08 -5.59
C THR A 21 -19.69 -0.02 -4.70
N GLY A 22 -20.21 -1.25 -4.82
CA GLY A 22 -19.79 -2.34 -3.95
C GLY A 22 -18.30 -2.58 -3.94
N THR A 23 -17.67 -2.73 -5.11
CA THR A 23 -16.23 -2.96 -5.16
C THR A 23 -15.45 -1.73 -4.75
N GLN A 24 -15.89 -0.55 -5.15
CA GLN A 24 -15.24 0.69 -4.74
C GLN A 24 -15.23 0.83 -3.23
N LYS A 25 -16.33 0.48 -2.58
CA LYS A 25 -16.39 0.52 -1.13
C LYS A 25 -15.38 -0.45 -0.51
N LYS A 26 -15.25 -1.64 -1.08
CA LYS A 26 -14.29 -2.62 -0.58
C LYS A 26 -12.86 -2.12 -0.74
N ILE A 27 -12.55 -1.49 -1.87
CA ILE A 27 -11.23 -0.90 -2.09
C ILE A 27 -10.96 0.15 -1.02
N SER A 28 -11.92 1.04 -0.81
CA SER A 28 -11.78 2.10 0.18
C SER A 28 -11.54 1.53 1.57
N ASP A 29 -12.34 0.53 1.95
CA ASP A 29 -12.24 -0.05 3.29
C ASP A 29 -10.91 -0.78 3.49
N ILE A 30 -10.46 -1.54 2.49
CA ILE A 30 -9.19 -2.25 2.60
C ILE A 30 -8.03 -1.28 2.68
N MET A 31 -8.06 -0.24 1.85
CA MET A 31 -6.96 0.74 1.88
C MET A 31 -6.93 1.52 3.19
N ASP A 32 -8.09 1.83 3.75
CA ASP A 32 -8.12 2.48 5.06
C ASP A 32 -7.53 1.57 6.14
N SER A 33 -7.88 0.29 6.11
CA SER A 33 -7.35 -0.67 7.07
C SER A 33 -5.84 -0.85 6.90
N MET A 34 -5.36 -0.90 5.66
CA MET A 34 -3.93 -1.00 5.39
C MET A 34 -3.20 0.24 5.89
N LYS A 35 -3.79 1.42 5.69
CA LYS A 35 -3.19 2.64 6.20
C LYS A 35 -3.05 2.57 7.73
N ASP A 36 -4.11 2.20 8.42
CA ASP A 36 -4.08 2.10 9.87
C ASP A 36 -3.03 1.11 10.34
N LEU A 37 -2.93 -0.03 9.67
CA LEU A 37 -1.95 -1.05 10.02
C LEU A 37 -0.52 -0.54 9.82
N LEU A 38 -0.27 0.15 8.71
CA LEU A 38 1.07 0.67 8.43
C LEU A 38 1.48 1.76 9.41
N LEU A 39 0.53 2.63 9.77
CA LEU A 39 0.82 3.66 10.77
C LEU A 39 1.13 3.03 12.12
N TYR A 40 0.37 2.01 12.51
CA TYR A 40 0.62 1.29 13.75
C TYR A 40 2.00 0.64 13.75
N LYS A 41 2.35 -0.06 12.67
CA LYS A 41 3.64 -0.74 12.59
C LYS A 41 4.80 0.24 12.59
N ASN A 42 4.67 1.36 11.88
CA ASN A 42 5.72 2.37 11.86
C ASN A 42 5.96 2.91 13.26
N GLN A 43 4.91 3.20 13.99
CA GLN A 43 5.05 3.69 15.35
C GLN A 43 5.70 2.64 16.25
N LYS A 44 5.27 1.38 16.11
CA LYS A 44 5.76 0.31 16.96
C LYS A 44 7.23 0.00 16.70
N TYR A 45 7.64 0.02 15.44
CA TYR A 45 9.00 -0.39 15.07
C TYR A 45 9.93 0.79 14.79
N GLY A 46 9.50 2.03 15.06
CA GLY A 46 10.39 3.18 15.06
C GLY A 46 10.92 3.59 13.70
N ASP A 47 10.12 3.49 12.65
CA ASP A 47 10.49 3.95 11.31
C ASP A 47 11.71 3.25 10.73
N SER A 48 11.99 2.03 11.16
CA SER A 48 13.21 1.35 10.79
C SER A 48 13.30 0.95 9.32
N ALA A 49 12.16 0.87 8.61
CA ALA A 49 12.19 0.52 7.19
C ALA A 49 12.77 1.65 6.34
N ILE A 50 12.44 2.89 6.67
CA ILE A 50 12.92 4.07 5.94
C ILE A 50 14.23 4.58 6.52
N ASN A 51 14.34 4.58 7.84
CA ASN A 51 15.53 5.07 8.55
C ASN A 51 16.12 3.97 9.41
N PRO A 52 16.76 2.96 8.78
CA PRO A 52 17.36 1.85 9.54
C PRO A 52 18.60 2.30 10.29
N LYS A 53 18.91 1.57 11.35
CA LYS A 53 20.07 1.94 12.17
C LYS A 53 21.40 1.63 11.50
N LYS A 54 21.40 0.74 10.51
CA LYS A 54 22.59 0.43 9.71
C LYS A 54 23.75 -0.08 10.56
N ILE A 55 23.47 -0.98 11.47
CA ILE A 55 24.52 -1.55 12.32
C ILE A 55 25.41 -2.49 11.52
N PHE A 56 24.82 -3.42 10.79
CA PHE A 56 25.58 -4.37 9.98
C PHE A 56 25.46 -4.06 8.49
N TYR A 57 24.23 -3.95 7.99
CA TYR A 57 24.01 -3.63 6.57
C TYR A 57 24.00 -2.11 6.42
N LYS A 58 24.93 -1.60 5.62
CA LYS A 58 25.09 -0.15 5.44
C LYS A 58 24.43 0.37 4.16
N GLY A 59 23.69 -0.45 3.44
CA GLY A 59 23.04 -0.03 2.22
C GLY A 59 21.84 0.87 2.47
N ASP A 60 21.19 1.31 1.39
CA ASP A 60 20.07 2.24 1.52
C ASP A 60 18.77 1.49 1.81
N SER A 61 17.75 2.24 2.20
CA SER A 61 16.47 1.66 2.59
C SER A 61 15.72 1.08 1.40
N THR A 62 15.90 1.64 0.22
CA THR A 62 15.24 1.11 -0.98
C THR A 62 15.66 -0.32 -1.24
N ASN A 63 16.96 -0.59 -1.20
CA ASN A 63 17.46 -1.95 -1.42
C ASN A 63 16.99 -2.91 -0.32
N SER A 64 16.96 -2.46 0.92
CA SER A 64 16.47 -3.29 2.02
C SER A 64 15.01 -3.68 1.83
N ILE A 65 14.19 -2.74 1.37
CA ILE A 65 12.78 -3.00 1.11
C ILE A 65 12.61 -3.98 -0.04
N LEU A 66 13.42 -3.84 -1.10
CA LEU A 66 13.36 -4.77 -2.23
C LEU A 66 13.69 -6.19 -1.81
N ILE A 67 14.66 -6.36 -0.92
CA ILE A 67 14.99 -7.69 -0.40
C ILE A 67 13.80 -8.29 0.33
N ARG A 68 13.10 -7.50 1.13
CA ARG A 68 11.93 -7.99 1.86
C ARG A 68 10.79 -8.33 0.92
N LEU A 69 10.62 -7.56 -0.16
CA LEU A 69 9.64 -7.89 -1.19
C LEU A 69 9.97 -9.21 -1.86
N ASP A 70 11.24 -9.43 -2.18
CA ASP A 70 11.66 -10.70 -2.75
C ASP A 70 11.28 -11.87 -1.86
N ASP A 71 11.49 -11.74 -0.55
CA ASP A 71 11.13 -12.79 0.39
C ASP A 71 9.62 -13.08 0.36
N LYS A 72 8.80 -12.03 0.35
CA LYS A 72 7.35 -12.22 0.35
C LYS A 72 6.84 -12.79 -0.95
N LEU A 73 7.37 -12.35 -2.07
CA LEU A 73 7.01 -12.90 -3.37
C LEU A 73 7.46 -14.35 -3.47
N GLY A 74 8.64 -14.66 -2.94
CA GLY A 74 9.14 -16.03 -2.90
C GLY A 74 8.20 -16.95 -2.13
N ARG A 75 7.62 -16.47 -1.04
CA ARG A 75 6.66 -17.29 -0.27
C ARG A 75 5.42 -17.60 -1.08
N ILE A 76 4.93 -16.63 -1.86
CA ILE A 76 3.77 -16.85 -2.71
C ILE A 76 4.10 -17.86 -3.80
N ILE A 77 5.26 -17.72 -4.44
CA ILE A 77 5.67 -18.63 -5.51
C ILE A 77 5.86 -20.05 -4.99
N SER A 78 6.43 -20.20 -3.78
CA SER A 78 6.69 -21.50 -3.20
C SER A 78 5.45 -22.15 -2.58
N ASN A 79 4.40 -21.37 -2.37
CA ASN A 79 3.20 -21.87 -1.72
C ASN A 79 2.43 -22.74 -2.69
N THR A 80 2.25 -24.02 -2.31
CA THR A 80 1.51 -24.95 -3.17
C THR A 80 0.01 -24.95 -2.87
N GLU A 81 -0.43 -24.17 -1.90
CA GLU A 81 -1.84 -24.08 -1.58
C GLU A 81 -2.54 -23.21 -2.62
N GLU A 82 -3.86 -23.29 -2.64
CA GLU A 82 -4.62 -22.64 -3.69
C GLU A 82 -4.62 -21.14 -3.61
N LYS A 83 -4.47 -20.57 -2.42
CA LYS A 83 -4.59 -19.12 -2.25
C LYS A 83 -3.39 -18.56 -1.52
N PRO A 84 -2.96 -17.36 -1.89
CA PRO A 84 -1.92 -16.67 -1.12
C PRO A 84 -2.41 -16.43 0.31
N ARG A 85 -1.49 -16.41 1.25
CA ARG A 85 -1.84 -16.13 2.63
C ARG A 85 -2.11 -14.65 2.81
N ILE A 86 -3.07 -14.34 3.67
CA ILE A 86 -3.45 -12.95 3.92
C ILE A 86 -2.25 -12.14 4.37
N ASN A 87 -1.44 -12.71 5.28
CA ASN A 87 -0.29 -11.99 5.82
C ASN A 87 0.71 -11.62 4.72
N ASP A 88 1.02 -12.57 3.84
CA ASP A 88 1.99 -12.30 2.77
C ASP A 88 1.47 -11.24 1.81
N THR A 89 0.18 -11.30 1.48
CA THR A 89 -0.42 -10.33 0.57
C THR A 89 -0.44 -8.94 1.20
N ALA A 90 -0.84 -8.83 2.45
CA ALA A 90 -0.86 -7.54 3.14
C ALA A 90 0.55 -6.96 3.29
N ASP A 91 1.54 -7.83 3.57
CA ASP A 91 2.92 -7.36 3.70
C ASP A 91 3.45 -6.80 2.38
N ILE A 92 3.06 -7.40 1.25
CA ILE A 92 3.46 -6.89 -0.07
C ILE A 92 2.91 -5.48 -0.27
N ILE A 93 1.65 -5.24 0.07
CA ILE A 93 1.08 -3.89 -0.03
C ILE A 93 1.87 -2.93 0.85
N GLY A 94 2.19 -3.35 2.06
CA GLY A 94 2.95 -2.51 2.99
C GLY A 94 4.34 -2.17 2.47
N TYR A 95 5.08 -3.18 2.02
CA TYR A 95 6.43 -2.92 1.50
C TYR A 95 6.40 -2.12 0.21
N CYS A 96 5.40 -2.31 -0.65
CA CYS A 96 5.27 -1.47 -1.85
C CYS A 96 5.00 -0.02 -1.48
N THR A 97 4.20 0.22 -0.44
CA THR A 97 3.96 1.58 0.04
C THR A 97 5.27 2.20 0.55
N LEU A 98 6.03 1.45 1.33
CA LEU A 98 7.31 1.93 1.85
C LEU A 98 8.31 2.16 0.72
N LEU A 99 8.26 1.32 -0.31
CA LEU A 99 9.13 1.49 -1.48
C LEU A 99 8.83 2.81 -2.18
N LEU A 100 7.56 3.13 -2.37
CA LEU A 100 7.17 4.42 -2.96
C LEU A 100 7.71 5.58 -2.13
N ILE A 101 7.62 5.49 -0.81
CA ILE A 101 8.14 6.53 0.06
C ILE A 101 9.65 6.67 -0.09
N SER A 102 10.37 5.53 -0.13
CA SER A 102 11.83 5.57 -0.25
C SER A 102 12.29 6.13 -1.60
N MET A 103 11.43 6.05 -2.61
CA MET A 103 11.70 6.61 -3.93
C MET A 103 11.31 8.08 -4.04
N GLY A 104 10.75 8.66 -2.97
CA GLY A 104 10.34 10.07 -2.99
C GLY A 104 9.05 10.33 -3.74
N VAL A 105 8.22 9.32 -3.94
CA VAL A 105 6.96 9.48 -4.67
C VAL A 105 5.96 10.23 -3.81
N THR A 106 5.25 11.18 -4.41
CA THR A 106 4.25 11.98 -3.72
C THR A 106 2.85 11.59 -4.14
N PRO A 107 1.83 11.98 -3.36
CA PRO A 107 0.45 11.74 -3.80
C PRO A 107 0.15 12.33 -5.18
N GLU A 108 0.76 13.48 -5.50
CA GLU A 108 0.57 14.11 -6.80
C GLU A 108 1.10 13.24 -7.94
N ASP A 109 2.22 12.56 -7.71
CA ASP A 109 2.77 11.65 -8.72
C ASP A 109 1.77 10.54 -9.02
N ILE A 110 1.17 9.99 -7.98
CA ILE A 110 0.21 8.89 -8.14
C ILE A 110 -1.05 9.37 -8.83
N ALA A 111 -1.50 10.58 -8.51
CA ALA A 111 -2.70 11.13 -9.13
C ALA A 111 -2.58 11.23 -10.65
N LYS A 112 -1.35 11.35 -11.16
CA LYS A 112 -1.14 11.43 -12.62
C LYS A 112 -1.49 10.14 -13.34
N PHE A 113 -1.57 9.01 -12.62
CA PHE A 113 -1.93 7.74 -13.26
C PHE A 113 -3.40 7.66 -13.64
N LYS A 114 -4.20 8.64 -13.28
CA LYS A 114 -5.61 8.66 -13.67
C LYS A 114 -5.82 9.06 -15.12
N ASP A 115 -4.82 9.54 -15.78
CA ASP A 115 -4.94 9.96 -17.18
C ASP A 115 -5.09 8.80 -18.14
#